data_2d622f353d3b93b17f673df3ab6771c8
#
_entry.id   2d622f353d3b93b17f673df3ab6771c8
#
_cell.length_a   1.000
_cell.length_b   1.000
_cell.length_c   1.000
_cell.angle_alpha   90.00
_cell.angle_beta   90.00
_cell.angle_gamma   90.00
#
_symmetry.space_group_name_H-M   'P 1'
#
loop_
_entity.id
_entity.type
_entity.pdbx_description
1 polymer ?
#
loop_
_entity_poly.entity_id
_entity_poly.type
_entity_poly.pdbx_seq_one_letter_code
_entity_poly.pdbx_strand_id
1 'polypeptide(L)'
;MSQYLCTTAEIGENGKEVRVATGSRTHYIMLFRHAGAIRAWFNTCPHQGLPMNCAPGQFLLSRDKLLICAQHGARFELDTGRCLQGPCLGDRLRAVGIRLEKDAVWLEPALN
;
A
#
# COMPACT_ATOMS: atom_id res chain seq x y z
N MET A 1 -19.26 -4.43 6.60
CA MET A 1 -18.61 -5.74 6.54
C MET A 1 -17.12 -5.57 6.47
N SER A 2 -16.38 -6.55 6.92
CA SER A 2 -14.92 -6.52 6.89
C SER A 2 -14.40 -7.79 6.22
N GLN A 3 -13.18 -7.71 5.71
CA GLN A 3 -12.53 -8.83 5.04
C GLN A 3 -11.13 -9.00 5.58
N TYR A 4 -10.76 -10.22 5.95
CA TYR A 4 -9.42 -10.52 6.45
C TYR A 4 -8.38 -10.31 5.33
N LEU A 5 -7.29 -9.64 5.67
CA LEU A 5 -6.20 -9.41 4.72
C LEU A 5 -4.96 -10.25 5.06
N CYS A 6 -4.43 -10.09 6.25
CA CYS A 6 -3.21 -10.79 6.67
C CYS A 6 -3.01 -10.61 8.16
N THR A 7 -1.97 -11.26 8.70
CA THR A 7 -1.52 -10.96 10.06
C THR A 7 -0.49 -9.84 10.02
N THR A 8 -0.32 -9.15 11.15
CA THR A 8 0.69 -8.10 11.25
C THR A 8 2.10 -8.66 11.08
N ALA A 9 2.33 -9.91 11.51
CA ALA A 9 3.63 -10.56 11.40
C ALA A 9 4.02 -10.83 9.94
N GLU A 10 3.05 -10.95 9.04
CA GLU A 10 3.32 -11.16 7.63
C GLU A 10 3.82 -9.91 6.91
N ILE A 11 3.65 -8.73 7.51
CA ILE A 11 4.11 -7.48 6.92
C ILE A 11 5.59 -7.31 7.25
N GLY A 12 6.44 -7.58 6.26
CA GLY A 12 7.88 -7.46 6.42
C GLY A 12 8.36 -6.02 6.35
N GLU A 13 9.69 -5.84 6.40
CA GLU A 13 10.31 -4.51 6.37
C GLU A 13 10.01 -3.76 5.08
N ASN A 14 9.85 -4.48 3.97
CA ASN A 14 9.59 -3.86 2.67
C ASN A 14 8.12 -3.96 2.27
N GLY A 15 7.26 -4.21 3.24
CA GLY A 15 5.81 -4.23 3.00
C GLY A 15 5.28 -5.59 2.57
N LYS A 16 3.99 -5.62 2.33
CA LYS A 16 3.30 -6.81 1.86
C LYS A 16 2.20 -6.40 0.88
N GLU A 17 2.01 -7.18 -0.15
CA GLU A 17 0.91 -6.98 -1.10
C GLU A 17 -0.16 -8.03 -0.85
N VAL A 18 -1.43 -7.59 -0.79
CA VAL A 18 -2.58 -8.49 -0.66
C VAL A 18 -3.53 -8.21 -1.81
N ARG A 19 -4.00 -9.28 -2.44
CA ARG A 19 -4.93 -9.20 -3.54
C ARG A 19 -6.34 -9.48 -3.03
N VAL A 20 -7.29 -8.61 -3.38
CA VAL A 20 -8.68 -8.74 -2.99
C VAL A 20 -9.54 -8.74 -4.23
N ALA A 21 -10.26 -9.84 -4.47
CA ALA A 21 -11.17 -9.95 -5.60
C ALA A 21 -12.58 -9.58 -5.16
N THR A 22 -13.25 -8.73 -5.95
CA THR A 22 -14.63 -8.33 -5.71
C THR A 22 -15.38 -8.37 -7.05
N GLY A 23 -16.35 -9.27 -7.18
CA GLY A 23 -17.08 -9.41 -8.44
C GLY A 23 -16.13 -9.64 -9.60
N SER A 24 -16.12 -8.73 -10.57
CA SER A 24 -15.27 -8.83 -11.76
C SER A 24 -13.94 -8.09 -11.61
N ARG A 25 -13.67 -7.49 -10.44
CA ARG A 25 -12.48 -6.66 -10.24
C ARG A 25 -11.54 -7.28 -9.22
N THR A 26 -10.26 -7.02 -9.41
CA THR A 26 -9.21 -7.39 -8.46
C THR A 26 -8.53 -6.13 -7.98
N HIS A 27 -8.41 -5.99 -6.67
CA HIS A 27 -7.74 -4.85 -6.05
C HIS A 27 -6.44 -5.34 -5.43
N TYR A 28 -5.40 -4.55 -5.60
CA TYR A 28 -4.09 -4.85 -5.01
C TYR A 28 -3.83 -3.82 -3.91
N ILE A 29 -3.56 -4.32 -2.71
CA ILE A 29 -3.39 -3.49 -1.52
C ILE A 29 -1.96 -3.64 -1.02
N MET A 30 -1.30 -2.49 -0.80
CA MET A 30 0.02 -2.44 -0.19
C MET A 30 -0.12 -2.18 1.29
N LEU A 31 0.58 -2.95 2.10
CA LEU A 31 0.59 -2.78 3.55
C LEU A 31 2.02 -2.56 4.00
N PHE A 32 2.22 -1.55 4.84
CA PHE A 32 3.53 -1.21 5.38
C PHE A 32 3.46 -1.00 6.88
N ARG A 33 4.55 -1.31 7.55
CA ARG A 33 4.74 -1.00 8.97
C ARG A 33 5.68 0.19 9.05
N HIS A 34 5.21 1.28 9.65
CA HIS A 34 6.01 2.49 9.78
C HIS A 34 5.66 3.21 11.07
N ALA A 35 6.70 3.57 11.84
CA ALA A 35 6.54 4.31 13.09
C ALA A 35 5.54 3.66 14.05
N GLY A 36 5.56 2.33 14.13
CA GLY A 36 4.69 1.57 15.03
C GLY A 36 3.25 1.40 14.56
N ALA A 37 2.94 1.84 13.34
CA ALA A 37 1.58 1.74 12.79
C ALA A 37 1.58 0.98 11.47
N ILE A 38 0.44 0.37 11.16
CA ILE A 38 0.22 -0.27 9.86
C ILE A 38 -0.49 0.73 8.95
N ARG A 39 0.05 0.88 7.74
CA ARG A 39 -0.52 1.76 6.71
C ARG A 39 -0.89 0.93 5.49
N ALA A 40 -2.04 1.22 4.90
CA ALA A 40 -2.53 0.49 3.74
C ALA A 40 -2.94 1.44 2.63
N TRP A 41 -2.49 1.12 1.42
CA TRP A 41 -2.72 1.94 0.23
C TRP A 41 -3.07 1.04 -0.94
N PHE A 42 -3.90 1.54 -1.86
CA PHE A 42 -4.09 0.83 -3.12
C PHE A 42 -2.81 0.90 -3.94
N ASN A 43 -2.42 -0.22 -4.55
CA ASN A 43 -1.18 -0.30 -5.33
C ASN A 43 -1.41 0.26 -6.73
N THR A 44 -1.54 1.57 -6.80
CA THR A 44 -1.75 2.29 -8.05
C THR A 44 -1.00 3.61 -7.97
N CYS A 45 0.03 3.76 -8.80
CA CYS A 45 0.79 5.00 -8.85
C CYS A 45 -0.07 6.10 -9.48
N PRO A 46 -0.27 7.25 -8.82
CA PRO A 46 -1.10 8.31 -9.38
C PRO A 46 -0.58 8.89 -10.68
N HIS A 47 0.70 8.65 -11.01
CA HIS A 47 1.28 9.15 -12.25
C HIS A 47 0.63 8.53 -13.50
N GLN A 48 0.52 7.18 -13.54
CA GLN A 48 -0.01 6.49 -14.72
C GLN A 48 -0.93 5.32 -14.37
N GLY A 49 -1.31 5.16 -13.12
CA GLY A 49 -2.17 4.07 -12.70
C GLY A 49 -1.50 2.69 -12.71
N LEU A 50 -0.18 2.65 -12.79
CA LEU A 50 0.57 1.39 -12.81
C LEU A 50 0.89 0.92 -11.39
N PRO A 51 1.10 -0.41 -11.22
CA PRO A 51 1.55 -0.93 -9.93
C PRO A 51 2.90 -0.32 -9.55
N MET A 52 3.12 -0.13 -8.25
CA MET A 52 4.33 0.51 -7.74
C MET A 52 5.48 -0.46 -7.55
N ASN A 53 5.18 -1.75 -7.41
CA ASN A 53 6.19 -2.75 -7.06
C ASN A 53 7.05 -3.14 -8.27
N CYS A 54 8.31 -3.48 -7.99
CA CYS A 54 9.26 -3.91 -9.02
C CYS A 54 9.06 -5.37 -9.40
N ALA A 55 8.47 -6.17 -8.53
CA ALA A 55 8.14 -7.57 -8.74
C ALA A 55 7.00 -7.93 -7.81
N PRO A 56 6.26 -9.02 -8.03
CA PRO A 56 5.13 -9.38 -7.17
C PRO A 56 5.53 -9.38 -5.69
N GLY A 57 4.82 -8.58 -4.91
CA GLY A 57 5.04 -8.48 -3.47
C GLY A 57 6.32 -7.77 -3.04
N GLN A 58 7.10 -7.22 -3.99
CA GLN A 58 8.37 -6.58 -3.67
C GLN A 58 8.31 -5.08 -3.94
N PHE A 59 8.43 -4.30 -2.88
CA PHE A 59 8.39 -2.85 -2.93
C PHE A 59 9.76 -2.26 -2.67
N LEU A 60 10.00 -1.08 -3.25
CA LEU A 60 11.25 -0.35 -3.04
C LEU A 60 11.02 0.73 -1.99
N LEU A 61 11.86 0.72 -0.96
CA LEU A 61 11.84 1.75 0.06
C LEU A 61 13.20 2.43 0.11
N SER A 62 13.21 3.74 0.21
CA SER A 62 14.44 4.49 0.37
C SER A 62 14.99 4.32 1.79
N ARG A 63 16.21 4.83 2.02
CA ARG A 63 16.83 4.78 3.34
C ARG A 63 15.97 5.49 4.40
N ASP A 64 15.33 6.59 4.04
CA ASP A 64 14.44 7.35 4.92
C ASP A 64 12.99 6.87 4.85
N LYS A 65 12.77 5.65 4.35
CA LYS A 65 11.47 4.97 4.37
C LYS A 65 10.40 5.62 3.51
N LEU A 66 10.81 6.17 2.36
CA LEU A 66 9.85 6.59 1.35
C LEU A 66 9.59 5.44 0.38
N LEU A 67 8.34 5.27 -0.02
CA LEU A 67 7.96 4.26 -1.00
C LEU A 67 8.30 4.78 -2.39
N ILE A 68 9.08 4.02 -3.15
CA ILE A 68 9.54 4.41 -4.48
C ILE A 68 8.73 3.64 -5.53
N CYS A 69 8.11 4.37 -6.47
CA CYS A 69 7.45 3.74 -7.60
C CYS A 69 8.51 3.20 -8.55
N ALA A 70 8.48 1.89 -8.81
CA ALA A 70 9.47 1.24 -9.64
C ALA A 70 9.41 1.68 -11.10
N GLN A 71 8.31 2.30 -11.52
CA GLN A 71 8.13 2.68 -12.91
C GLN A 71 8.89 3.97 -13.26
N HIS A 72 8.75 5.03 -12.46
CA HIS A 72 9.36 6.33 -12.77
C HIS A 72 10.00 7.02 -11.57
N GLY A 73 10.19 6.30 -10.48
CA GLY A 73 10.95 6.81 -9.34
C GLY A 73 10.24 7.80 -8.45
N ALA A 74 8.93 7.98 -8.61
CA ALA A 74 8.17 8.84 -7.70
C ALA A 74 8.30 8.31 -6.27
N ARG A 75 8.40 9.23 -5.28
CA ARG A 75 8.58 8.87 -3.88
C ARG A 75 7.43 9.36 -3.03
N PHE A 76 6.92 8.48 -2.17
CA PHE A 76 5.74 8.73 -1.37
C PHE A 76 6.00 8.52 0.10
N GLU A 77 5.39 9.37 0.93
CA GLU A 77 5.38 9.15 2.38
C GLU A 77 4.47 7.97 2.73
N LEU A 78 4.97 7.10 3.62
CA LEU A 78 4.16 5.94 4.05
C LEU A 78 2.98 6.34 4.92
N ASP A 79 3.10 7.41 5.72
CA ASP A 79 2.06 7.81 6.66
C ASP A 79 0.91 8.58 6.00
N THR A 80 1.19 9.35 4.98
CA THR A 80 0.19 10.23 4.36
C THR A 80 -0.16 9.83 2.93
N GLY A 81 0.70 9.05 2.28
CA GLY A 81 0.56 8.69 0.87
C GLY A 81 0.92 9.81 -0.09
N ARG A 82 1.44 10.93 0.40
CA ARG A 82 1.75 12.08 -0.46
C ARG A 82 3.01 11.84 -1.27
N CYS A 83 2.95 12.21 -2.54
CA CYS A 83 4.11 12.18 -3.42
C CYS A 83 5.00 13.39 -3.10
N LEU A 84 6.23 13.13 -2.71
CA LEU A 84 7.18 14.17 -2.35
C LEU A 84 8.18 14.49 -3.47
N GLN A 85 8.40 13.56 -4.39
CA GLN A 85 9.33 13.70 -5.50
C GLN A 85 8.82 12.95 -6.70
N GLY A 86 9.15 13.44 -7.88
CA GLY A 86 8.88 12.76 -9.12
C GLY A 86 7.71 13.33 -9.88
N PRO A 87 7.25 12.63 -10.94
CA PRO A 87 6.27 13.19 -11.87
C PRO A 87 4.90 13.46 -11.28
N CYS A 88 4.56 12.84 -10.15
CA CYS A 88 3.25 13.05 -9.53
C CYS A 88 3.33 13.90 -8.25
N LEU A 89 4.35 14.76 -8.15
CA LEU A 89 4.51 15.64 -7.00
C LEU A 89 3.20 16.41 -6.72
N GLY A 90 2.73 16.33 -5.47
CA GLY A 90 1.47 16.94 -5.07
C GLY A 90 0.29 15.99 -5.08
N ASP A 91 0.38 14.88 -5.79
CA ASP A 91 -0.65 13.84 -5.75
C ASP A 91 -0.42 12.91 -4.55
N ARG A 92 -1.35 12.00 -4.33
CA ARG A 92 -1.22 11.04 -3.24
C ARG A 92 -1.79 9.69 -3.62
N LEU A 93 -1.32 8.67 -2.91
CA LEU A 93 -1.89 7.33 -3.00
C LEU A 93 -3.30 7.33 -2.43
N ARG A 94 -4.12 6.40 -2.89
CA ARG A 94 -5.47 6.24 -2.39
C ARG A 94 -5.46 5.34 -1.16
N ALA A 95 -6.03 5.82 -0.06
CA ALA A 95 -6.02 5.12 1.21
C ALA A 95 -6.99 3.94 1.21
N VAL A 96 -6.60 2.90 1.93
CA VAL A 96 -7.43 1.73 2.17
C VAL A 96 -7.79 1.72 3.65
N GLY A 97 -9.08 1.67 3.97
CA GLY A 97 -9.53 1.56 5.35
C GLY A 97 -9.20 0.20 5.92
N ILE A 98 -8.55 0.16 7.06
CA ILE A 98 -8.23 -1.09 7.74
C ILE A 98 -8.60 -1.02 9.20
N ARG A 99 -8.83 -2.20 9.80
CA ARG A 99 -9.05 -2.36 11.23
C ARG A 99 -8.09 -3.43 11.74
N LEU A 100 -7.43 -3.13 12.86
CA LEU A 100 -6.57 -4.11 13.52
C LEU A 100 -7.34 -4.77 14.65
N GLU A 101 -7.28 -6.09 14.70
CA GLU A 101 -7.88 -6.86 15.78
C GLU A 101 -6.90 -7.94 16.18
N LYS A 102 -6.32 -7.77 17.38
CA LYS A 102 -5.20 -8.59 17.81
C LYS A 102 -4.08 -8.48 16.78
N ASP A 103 -3.65 -9.60 16.21
CA ASP A 103 -2.59 -9.61 15.21
C ASP A 103 -3.12 -9.65 13.78
N ALA A 104 -4.42 -9.48 13.59
CA ALA A 104 -5.04 -9.56 12.27
C ALA A 104 -5.34 -8.17 11.71
N VAL A 105 -5.15 -8.04 10.40
CA VAL A 105 -5.48 -6.83 9.65
C VAL A 105 -6.70 -7.13 8.80
N TRP A 106 -7.73 -6.31 8.96
CA TRP A 106 -8.99 -6.46 8.24
C TRP A 106 -9.23 -5.25 7.36
N LEU A 107 -9.71 -5.49 6.17
CA LEU A 107 -10.21 -4.44 5.27
C LEU A 107 -11.60 -4.04 5.76
N GLU A 108 -11.79 -2.74 6.04
CA GLU A 108 -13.07 -2.25 6.59
C GLU A 108 -13.34 -0.83 6.12
N PRO A 109 -14.43 -0.57 5.41
CA PRO A 109 -15.40 -1.58 4.96
C PRO A 109 -14.85 -2.44 3.84
N ALA A 110 -15.46 -3.61 3.65
CA ALA A 110 -15.09 -4.46 2.53
C ALA A 110 -15.36 -3.76 1.20
N LEU A 111 -14.54 -4.04 0.21
CA LEU A 111 -14.71 -3.48 -1.14
C LEU A 111 -15.85 -4.18 -1.87
N ASN A 112 -16.55 -3.44 -2.71
CA ASN A 112 -17.64 -3.97 -3.53
C ASN A 112 -17.17 -4.22 -4.96
#